data_8e3afaabd93d645f2a0e1367deb69144
#
_entry.id   8e3afaabd93d645f2a0e1367deb69144
#
_cell.length_a   1.000
_cell.length_b   1.000
_cell.length_c   1.000
_cell.angle_alpha   90.00
_cell.angle_beta   90.00
_cell.angle_gamma   90.00
#
_symmetry.space_group_name_H-M   'P 1'
#
loop_
_entity.id
_entity.type
_entity.pdbx_description
1 polymer ?
#
loop_
_entity_poly.entity_id
_entity_poly.type
_entity_poly.pdbx_seq_one_letter_code
_entity_poly.pdbx_strand_id
1 'polypeptide(L)'
;MMNDFFSNKLRLLKFILLSIALGNFFISEGYATTKSVVITQQEKTVKGKVTDDNDEPLIGVSVRVAGTSAGTVTDSDGMFQLNVAGTDVLEFSYVGYKTVKVTAGNKPFLSVILKEDQEILDEIVVVGYGTKRKGSIAAAVTTIGTEDIARTTSSTVSGALVGKIAGITTRQKSGQPGSGTSIQIRNMGTPLFVIDGIIKDEAQFNNLDVNDIENISILKDGAAAIYGVKAANGVVLVTTKNGSKNQKAAVTLDFNYSWQSWTSYPRMLNAYEWQYANYMKEANLGTLSVAPDVARAELEKWRTGYYNPETGEDYRGFDWGDNYVSNAAPQSYIHANLSGGGNKTTYYLSISNIDQDAVFKDYNFQRTNIQSNFNIDISEKLKLGFRLNGRLENRTNPALPGSDDYANARQAVFNLPPIYRPYANDNPNYLNNVPGASGLNLAALTTDNAGKSDNNTTVVQIDWDMEWKTPIKGLTGKGIFSYWTSQNKVNNLEKGWKEYTYDRAADEYIVAYDKSAANETWMERFDTTIKEFSGQFLLNYDNMFGKHHVTGVGGFEFTKRDYHSLNVQQHPVENEFIDLISTNDNNLVSENKAITSTASWVFRAGYDYENRYILDLSARYD
;
A
#
# COMPACT_ATOMS: atom_id res chain seq x y z
N MET A 1 -10.89 5.65 -30.06
CA MET A 1 -10.35 5.14 -28.80
C MET A 1 -8.98 5.73 -28.42
N MET A 2 -7.96 5.78 -29.27
CA MET A 2 -6.67 6.41 -28.92
C MET A 2 -6.73 7.94 -28.70
N ASN A 3 -7.68 8.64 -29.32
CA ASN A 3 -7.88 10.08 -29.16
C ASN A 3 -8.56 10.50 -27.85
N ASP A 4 -9.39 9.67 -27.24
CA ASP A 4 -10.09 10.00 -26.00
C ASP A 4 -9.22 9.80 -24.76
N PHE A 5 -8.32 8.84 -24.81
CA PHE A 5 -7.34 8.58 -23.73
C PHE A 5 -6.32 9.72 -23.59
N PHE A 6 -5.84 10.26 -24.73
CA PHE A 6 -4.97 11.45 -24.74
C PHE A 6 -5.73 12.73 -24.35
N SER A 7 -7.01 12.83 -24.68
CA SER A 7 -7.85 13.98 -24.38
C SER A 7 -8.08 14.16 -22.86
N ASN A 8 -8.33 13.08 -22.13
CA ASN A 8 -8.58 13.13 -20.69
C ASN A 8 -7.29 13.38 -19.86
N LYS A 9 -6.18 12.76 -20.23
CA LYS A 9 -4.87 13.05 -19.58
C LYS A 9 -4.39 14.49 -19.90
N LEU A 10 -4.67 14.98 -21.11
CA LEU A 10 -4.34 16.34 -21.49
C LEU A 10 -5.24 17.39 -20.80
N ARG A 11 -6.48 17.07 -20.47
CA ARG A 11 -7.38 17.91 -19.69
C ARG A 11 -6.93 18.04 -18.23
N LEU A 12 -6.51 16.92 -17.63
CA LEU A 12 -5.97 16.92 -16.26
C LEU A 12 -4.64 17.70 -16.18
N LEU A 13 -3.75 17.53 -17.17
CA LEU A 13 -2.48 18.27 -17.27
C LEU A 13 -2.72 19.78 -17.50
N LYS A 14 -3.73 20.14 -18.29
CA LYS A 14 -4.15 21.54 -18.48
C LYS A 14 -4.76 22.15 -17.20
N PHE A 15 -5.48 21.36 -16.40
CA PHE A 15 -6.01 21.84 -15.10
C PHE A 15 -4.88 22.07 -14.09
N ILE A 16 -3.88 21.20 -14.04
CA ILE A 16 -2.69 21.34 -13.18
C ILE A 16 -1.83 22.52 -13.64
N LEU A 17 -1.63 22.69 -14.94
CA LEU A 17 -0.88 23.82 -15.50
C LEU A 17 -1.64 25.15 -15.34
N LEU A 18 -2.98 25.14 -15.38
CA LEU A 18 -3.80 26.32 -15.16
C LEU A 18 -3.80 26.77 -13.69
N SER A 19 -3.76 25.81 -12.75
CA SER A 19 -3.63 26.11 -11.32
C SER A 19 -2.24 26.64 -10.94
N ILE A 20 -1.19 26.19 -11.62
CA ILE A 20 0.18 26.72 -11.48
C ILE A 20 0.28 28.13 -12.09
N ALA A 21 -0.40 28.39 -13.20
CA ALA A 21 -0.44 29.71 -13.84
C ALA A 21 -1.24 30.76 -13.02
N LEU A 22 -2.30 30.33 -12.32
CA LEU A 22 -3.09 31.20 -11.44
C LEU A 22 -2.37 31.51 -10.11
N GLY A 23 -1.44 30.65 -9.67
CA GLY A 23 -0.59 30.89 -8.49
C GLY A 23 0.49 31.95 -8.70
N ASN A 24 0.88 32.23 -9.93
CA ASN A 24 1.92 33.22 -10.26
C ASN A 24 1.41 34.68 -10.40
N PHE A 25 0.11 34.93 -10.23
CA PHE A 25 -0.45 36.27 -10.43
C PHE A 25 -0.49 37.17 -9.17
N PHE A 26 0.03 36.65 -8.02
CA PHE A 26 0.05 37.41 -6.76
C PHE A 26 1.46 37.64 -6.18
N ILE A 27 2.51 37.53 -6.97
CA ILE A 27 3.84 37.96 -6.53
C ILE A 27 4.19 39.25 -7.30
N SER A 28 3.80 40.38 -6.74
CA SER A 28 4.28 41.68 -7.14
C SER A 28 5.74 41.82 -6.67
N GLU A 29 6.67 41.77 -7.60
CA GLU A 29 8.10 41.97 -7.35
C GLU A 29 8.41 43.43 -7.07
N GLY A 30 8.76 43.70 -5.82
CA GLY A 30 9.55 44.90 -5.48
C GLY A 30 11.03 44.58 -5.59
N TYR A 31 11.65 44.87 -6.72
CA TYR A 31 13.11 44.84 -6.84
C TYR A 31 13.75 46.01 -6.10
N ALA A 32 14.18 45.77 -4.86
CA ALA A 32 15.12 46.63 -4.18
C ALA A 32 16.56 46.17 -4.57
N THR A 33 17.22 46.92 -5.41
CA THR A 33 18.64 46.76 -5.70
C THR A 33 19.45 47.13 -4.43
N THR A 34 19.74 46.15 -3.60
CA THR A 34 20.73 46.28 -2.54
C THR A 34 22.12 45.98 -3.12
N LYS A 35 22.98 47.01 -3.20
CA LYS A 35 24.42 46.83 -3.37
C LYS A 35 24.92 45.94 -2.22
N SER A 36 25.35 44.73 -2.52
CA SER A 36 26.05 43.85 -1.60
C SER A 36 27.41 44.49 -1.26
N VAL A 37 27.50 45.03 -0.08
CA VAL A 37 28.78 45.30 0.55
C VAL A 37 29.32 43.93 1.01
N VAL A 38 30.29 43.39 0.30
CA VAL A 38 31.04 42.21 0.75
C VAL A 38 31.88 42.65 1.94
N ILE A 39 31.34 42.44 3.14
CA ILE A 39 32.14 42.51 4.36
C ILE A 39 32.88 41.17 4.41
N THR A 40 34.17 41.19 4.13
CA THR A 40 35.08 40.07 4.35
C THR A 40 35.14 39.84 5.86
N GLN A 41 34.29 38.98 6.40
CA GLN A 41 34.43 38.53 7.77
C GLN A 41 35.70 37.66 7.86
N GLN A 42 36.57 38.02 8.78
CA GLN A 42 37.80 37.30 9.05
C GLN A 42 37.47 35.98 9.71
N GLU A 43 37.58 34.86 8.97
CA GLU A 43 37.46 33.54 9.54
C GLU A 43 38.49 33.30 10.63
N LYS A 44 38.07 32.76 11.74
CA LYS A 44 38.89 32.40 12.87
C LYS A 44 38.77 30.92 13.17
N THR A 45 39.86 30.26 13.43
CA THR A 45 39.87 28.88 13.89
C THR A 45 39.40 28.81 15.36
N VAL A 46 38.26 28.18 15.60
CA VAL A 46 37.75 27.86 16.92
C VAL A 46 38.10 26.42 17.25
N LYS A 47 38.68 26.20 18.43
CA LYS A 47 38.93 24.87 19.00
C LYS A 47 37.99 24.68 20.18
N GLY A 48 37.69 23.42 20.51
CA GLY A 48 36.89 23.15 21.70
C GLY A 48 36.90 21.70 22.11
N LYS A 49 36.29 21.42 23.24
CA LYS A 49 36.10 20.08 23.77
C LYS A 49 34.61 19.85 24.05
N VAL A 50 34.13 18.67 23.70
CA VAL A 50 32.77 18.22 23.97
C VAL A 50 32.82 17.07 24.97
N THR A 51 32.07 17.19 26.09
CA THR A 51 31.96 16.19 27.14
C THR A 51 30.50 15.88 27.44
N ASP A 52 30.25 14.82 28.17
CA ASP A 52 28.96 14.55 28.82
C ASP A 52 28.84 15.26 30.21
N ASP A 53 27.75 14.99 30.94
CA ASP A 53 27.49 15.52 32.28
C ASP A 53 28.48 14.97 33.37
N ASN A 54 29.26 13.93 33.06
CA ASN A 54 30.27 13.32 33.94
C ASN A 54 31.71 13.74 33.58
N ASP A 55 31.86 14.75 32.68
CA ASP A 55 33.13 15.21 32.11
C ASP A 55 33.86 14.16 31.24
N GLU A 56 33.17 13.08 30.80
CA GLU A 56 33.73 12.12 29.86
C GLU A 56 33.76 12.69 28.43
N PRO A 57 34.88 12.58 27.69
CA PRO A 57 34.97 13.09 26.32
C PRO A 57 34.10 12.31 25.37
N LEU A 58 33.31 13.02 24.55
CA LEU A 58 32.45 12.42 23.56
C LEU A 58 33.11 12.42 22.17
N ILE A 59 33.46 11.21 21.69
CA ILE A 59 34.05 10.98 20.38
C ILE A 59 32.98 10.91 19.28
N GLY A 60 33.21 11.53 18.10
CA GLY A 60 32.31 11.45 16.94
C GLY A 60 31.12 12.39 17.00
N VAL A 61 31.10 13.39 17.90
CA VAL A 61 30.08 14.44 17.95
C VAL A 61 30.16 15.26 16.66
N SER A 62 29.05 15.39 15.94
CA SER A 62 28.96 16.27 14.78
C SER A 62 28.89 17.73 15.20
N VAL A 63 29.83 18.55 14.74
CA VAL A 63 29.90 20.00 14.97
C VAL A 63 29.72 20.72 13.64
N ARG A 64 28.61 21.43 13.47
CA ARG A 64 28.26 22.09 12.18
C ARG A 64 27.97 23.57 12.38
N VAL A 65 28.26 24.38 11.39
CA VAL A 65 27.78 25.76 11.34
C VAL A 65 26.30 25.75 10.92
N ALA A 66 25.43 26.25 11.76
CA ALA A 66 24.00 26.25 11.54
C ALA A 66 23.63 26.92 10.20
N GLY A 67 22.84 26.23 9.38
CA GLY A 67 22.42 26.73 8.06
C GLY A 67 23.45 26.56 6.92
N THR A 68 24.58 25.88 7.16
CA THR A 68 25.61 25.61 6.16
C THR A 68 25.99 24.12 6.11
N SER A 69 26.79 23.74 5.10
CA SER A 69 27.39 22.40 5.01
C SER A 69 28.75 22.30 5.71
N ALA A 70 29.28 23.40 6.27
CA ALA A 70 30.57 23.42 6.95
C ALA A 70 30.47 22.76 8.33
N GLY A 71 31.35 21.80 8.63
CA GLY A 71 31.36 21.09 9.91
C GLY A 71 32.58 20.19 10.08
N THR A 72 32.70 19.62 11.28
CA THR A 72 33.74 18.67 11.68
C THR A 72 33.14 17.65 12.67
N VAL A 73 33.94 16.68 13.11
CA VAL A 73 33.58 15.74 14.18
C VAL A 73 34.65 15.78 15.28
N THR A 74 34.23 15.43 16.50
CA THR A 74 35.18 15.35 17.64
C THR A 74 36.06 14.10 17.51
N ASP A 75 37.33 14.22 17.97
CA ASP A 75 38.30 13.14 18.08
C ASP A 75 38.14 12.28 19.36
N SER A 76 39.10 11.37 19.61
CA SER A 76 39.11 10.47 20.77
C SER A 76 39.12 11.19 22.13
N ASP A 77 39.61 12.41 22.18
CA ASP A 77 39.68 13.25 23.38
C ASP A 77 38.51 14.24 23.49
N GLY A 78 37.50 14.09 22.59
CA GLY A 78 36.35 14.97 22.48
C GLY A 78 36.69 16.33 21.86
N MET A 79 37.86 16.50 21.24
CA MET A 79 38.35 17.78 20.71
C MET A 79 37.85 18.00 19.28
N PHE A 80 37.53 19.25 18.95
CA PHE A 80 37.18 19.66 17.57
C PHE A 80 37.91 20.94 17.19
N GLN A 81 38.04 21.16 15.89
CA GLN A 81 38.59 22.39 15.32
C GLN A 81 37.80 22.74 14.07
N LEU A 82 37.33 23.98 13.96
CA LEU A 82 36.52 24.45 12.83
C LEU A 82 36.83 25.94 12.55
N ASN A 83 36.90 26.31 11.26
CA ASN A 83 37.04 27.71 10.83
C ASN A 83 35.67 28.34 10.71
N VAL A 84 35.39 29.39 11.44
CA VAL A 84 34.07 30.04 11.53
C VAL A 84 34.20 31.54 11.74
N ALA A 85 33.17 32.29 11.40
CA ALA A 85 33.05 33.69 11.78
C ALA A 85 32.59 33.83 13.23
N GLY A 86 32.96 34.87 13.91
CA GLY A 86 32.57 35.08 15.30
C GLY A 86 31.05 35.18 15.56
N THR A 87 30.28 35.43 14.54
CA THR A 87 28.82 35.52 14.57
C THR A 87 28.14 34.17 14.30
N ASP A 88 28.89 33.15 13.88
CA ASP A 88 28.33 31.84 13.53
C ASP A 88 27.82 31.09 14.76
N VAL A 89 26.73 30.37 14.56
CA VAL A 89 26.15 29.46 15.54
C VAL A 89 26.60 28.05 15.21
N LEU A 90 27.31 27.43 16.16
CA LEU A 90 27.72 26.03 16.07
C LEU A 90 26.63 25.14 16.65
N GLU A 91 26.25 24.12 15.92
CA GLU A 91 25.31 23.10 16.31
C GLU A 91 26.06 21.80 16.60
N PHE A 92 25.91 21.29 17.83
CA PHE A 92 26.54 20.07 18.32
C PHE A 92 25.48 19.00 18.43
N SER A 93 25.63 17.90 17.67
CA SER A 93 24.70 16.78 17.68
C SER A 93 25.41 15.44 17.84
N TYR A 94 24.87 14.59 18.70
CA TYR A 94 25.39 13.24 18.94
C TYR A 94 24.23 12.28 19.24
N VAL A 95 24.34 11.04 18.80
CA VAL A 95 23.28 10.03 19.02
C VAL A 95 23.12 9.77 20.52
N GLY A 96 21.91 9.95 21.02
CA GLY A 96 21.60 9.80 22.45
C GLY A 96 21.74 11.07 23.29
N TYR A 97 22.06 12.21 22.68
CA TYR A 97 22.27 13.48 23.39
C TYR A 97 21.44 14.62 22.79
N LYS A 98 21.01 15.58 23.62
CA LYS A 98 20.30 16.78 23.17
C LYS A 98 21.22 17.67 22.34
N THR A 99 20.72 18.08 21.16
CA THR A 99 21.43 19.01 20.29
C THR A 99 21.61 20.36 20.98
N VAL A 100 22.85 20.86 21.07
CA VAL A 100 23.19 22.14 21.67
C VAL A 100 23.66 23.11 20.62
N LYS A 101 23.17 24.36 20.70
CA LYS A 101 23.60 25.47 19.82
C LYS A 101 24.39 26.49 20.62
N VAL A 102 25.60 26.80 20.13
CA VAL A 102 26.50 27.75 20.79
C VAL A 102 27.02 28.75 19.77
N THR A 103 26.94 30.05 20.06
CA THR A 103 27.55 31.07 19.20
C THR A 103 29.07 31.02 19.35
N ALA A 104 29.79 30.95 18.22
CA ALA A 104 31.25 30.83 18.21
C ALA A 104 31.95 31.98 18.97
N GLY A 105 31.45 33.20 18.84
CA GLY A 105 31.94 34.36 19.57
C GLY A 105 33.44 34.64 19.34
N ASN A 106 34.03 35.43 20.21
CA ASN A 106 35.48 35.75 20.18
C ASN A 106 36.33 34.79 21.02
N LYS A 107 35.76 33.69 21.51
CA LYS A 107 36.48 32.73 22.38
C LYS A 107 37.38 31.82 21.52
N PRO A 108 38.67 31.70 21.85
CA PRO A 108 39.59 30.83 21.11
C PRO A 108 39.36 29.33 21.42
N PHE A 109 38.64 29.02 22.52
CA PHE A 109 38.34 27.69 22.99
C PHE A 109 36.89 27.60 23.52
N LEU A 110 36.13 26.60 23.07
CA LEU A 110 34.77 26.33 23.49
C LEU A 110 34.70 25.00 24.25
N SER A 111 34.19 25.02 25.49
CA SER A 111 33.81 23.81 26.20
C SER A 111 32.29 23.63 26.10
N VAL A 112 31.83 22.48 25.58
CA VAL A 112 30.42 22.20 25.35
C VAL A 112 30.09 20.91 26.09
N ILE A 113 29.07 20.95 26.95
CA ILE A 113 28.55 19.77 27.64
C ILE A 113 27.28 19.36 26.94
N LEU A 114 27.22 18.14 26.43
CA LEU A 114 26.01 17.53 25.93
C LEU A 114 25.34 16.73 27.01
N LYS A 115 24.05 16.96 27.19
CA LYS A 115 23.23 16.18 28.12
C LYS A 115 22.58 15.03 27.40
N GLU A 116 22.53 13.86 28.04
CA GLU A 116 21.80 12.74 27.52
C GLU A 116 20.37 13.14 27.22
N ASP A 117 19.89 12.77 26.05
CA ASP A 117 18.52 13.01 25.64
C ASP A 117 17.62 11.95 26.28
N GLN A 118 17.18 12.23 27.51
CA GLN A 118 16.22 11.35 28.21
C GLN A 118 14.85 11.28 27.48
N GLU A 119 14.59 12.16 26.51
CA GLU A 119 13.36 12.08 25.71
C GLU A 119 13.35 10.87 24.75
N ILE A 120 14.52 10.30 24.40
CA ILE A 120 14.59 9.01 23.65
C ILE A 120 14.02 7.85 24.49
N LEU A 121 14.01 7.95 25.82
CA LEU A 121 13.37 6.99 26.72
C LEU A 121 11.85 7.21 26.86
N ASP A 122 11.34 8.32 26.38
CA ASP A 122 9.94 8.72 26.50
C ASP A 122 9.13 8.56 25.20
N GLU A 123 9.54 7.65 24.29
CA GLU A 123 8.71 7.31 23.13
C GLU A 123 7.31 6.91 23.61
N ILE A 124 6.33 7.77 23.30
CA ILE A 124 4.92 7.54 23.63
C ILE A 124 4.34 6.60 22.58
N VAL A 125 3.91 5.43 23.01
CA VAL A 125 3.29 4.42 22.15
C VAL A 125 1.81 4.36 22.43
N VAL A 126 1.00 4.32 21.37
CA VAL A 126 -0.44 4.03 21.49
C VAL A 126 -0.61 2.57 21.89
N VAL A 127 -1.25 2.32 23.02
CA VAL A 127 -1.50 0.98 23.56
C VAL A 127 -2.95 0.86 23.98
N GLY A 128 -3.71 0.15 23.20
CA GLY A 128 -5.14 0.01 23.46
C GLY A 128 -5.87 1.36 23.34
N TYR A 129 -6.69 1.69 24.30
CA TYR A 129 -7.49 2.92 24.33
C TYR A 129 -6.77 4.13 24.93
N GLY A 130 -5.45 4.09 25.04
CA GLY A 130 -4.63 5.16 25.61
C GLY A 130 -3.21 5.17 25.09
N THR A 131 -2.42 6.13 25.58
CA THR A 131 -0.99 6.23 25.28
C THR A 131 -0.20 5.86 26.54
N LYS A 132 0.90 5.14 26.37
CA LYS A 132 1.85 4.82 27.46
C LYS A 132 3.28 5.10 27.00
N ARG A 133 4.16 5.38 27.94
CA ARG A 133 5.60 5.43 27.67
C ARG A 133 6.08 4.02 27.34
N LYS A 134 6.90 3.87 26.32
CA LYS A 134 7.41 2.56 25.85
C LYS A 134 8.09 1.78 27.00
N GLY A 135 8.84 2.46 27.84
CA GLY A 135 9.50 1.86 29.01
C GLY A 135 8.56 1.37 30.12
N SER A 136 7.30 1.84 30.15
CA SER A 136 6.29 1.42 31.15
C SER A 136 5.34 0.33 30.62
N ILE A 137 5.60 -0.22 29.44
CA ILE A 137 4.77 -1.27 28.85
C ILE A 137 5.35 -2.63 29.21
N ALA A 138 4.65 -3.39 30.06
CA ALA A 138 5.05 -4.74 30.47
C ALA A 138 4.88 -5.81 29.36
N ALA A 139 4.47 -5.41 28.15
CA ALA A 139 4.14 -6.31 27.06
C ALA A 139 4.97 -6.00 25.79
N ALA A 140 5.09 -6.98 24.89
CA ALA A 140 5.85 -6.84 23.66
C ALA A 140 5.11 -5.94 22.63
N VAL A 141 5.63 -4.73 22.44
CA VAL A 141 5.16 -3.76 21.44
C VAL A 141 6.30 -3.43 20.50
N THR A 142 6.02 -3.42 19.20
CA THR A 142 6.96 -2.99 18.16
C THR A 142 6.34 -1.86 17.38
N THR A 143 7.05 -0.75 17.22
CA THR A 143 6.59 0.44 16.49
C THR A 143 7.44 0.67 15.25
N ILE A 144 6.83 1.12 14.16
CA ILE A 144 7.51 1.54 12.93
C ILE A 144 6.91 2.88 12.48
N GLY A 145 7.77 3.82 12.12
CA GLY A 145 7.36 5.15 11.65
C GLY A 145 7.20 5.23 10.14
N THR A 146 6.64 6.35 9.67
CA THR A 146 6.41 6.63 8.24
C THR A 146 7.66 6.51 7.39
N GLU A 147 8.80 7.06 7.85
CA GLU A 147 10.03 7.10 7.06
C GLU A 147 10.50 5.71 6.63
N ASP A 148 10.34 4.72 7.50
CA ASP A 148 10.72 3.35 7.20
C ASP A 148 9.72 2.66 6.28
N ILE A 149 8.44 2.99 6.41
CA ILE A 149 7.37 2.38 5.60
C ILE A 149 7.38 2.96 4.18
N ALA A 150 7.50 4.28 4.05
CA ALA A 150 7.40 5.02 2.79
C ALA A 150 8.57 4.78 1.81
N ARG A 151 9.69 4.21 2.28
CA ARG A 151 10.84 3.85 1.41
C ARG A 151 10.50 2.76 0.39
N THR A 152 9.39 2.04 0.57
CA THR A 152 8.95 0.97 -0.33
C THR A 152 7.73 1.42 -1.11
N THR A 153 7.84 1.53 -2.42
CA THR A 153 6.70 1.81 -3.29
C THR A 153 5.83 0.57 -3.40
N SER A 154 4.77 0.51 -2.63
CA SER A 154 3.78 -0.57 -2.63
C SER A 154 2.39 -0.01 -2.78
N SER A 155 1.53 -0.71 -3.53
CA SER A 155 0.12 -0.35 -3.66
C SER A 155 -0.69 -0.60 -2.37
N THR A 156 -0.12 -1.29 -1.38
CA THR A 156 -0.79 -1.64 -0.11
C THR A 156 0.12 -1.44 1.09
N VAL A 157 -0.46 -1.10 2.25
CA VAL A 157 0.31 -0.93 3.50
C VAL A 157 0.97 -2.25 3.91
N SER A 158 0.27 -3.38 3.81
CA SER A 158 0.86 -4.68 4.14
C SER A 158 2.06 -5.03 3.27
N GLY A 159 2.03 -4.69 1.98
CA GLY A 159 3.16 -4.85 1.07
C GLY A 159 4.36 -3.99 1.49
N ALA A 160 4.12 -2.75 1.94
CA ALA A 160 5.16 -1.86 2.43
C ALA A 160 5.81 -2.33 3.76
N LEU A 161 5.15 -3.21 4.52
CA LEU A 161 5.65 -3.75 5.80
C LEU A 161 6.49 -5.03 5.65
N VAL A 162 6.58 -5.61 4.44
CA VAL A 162 7.32 -6.86 4.21
C VAL A 162 8.77 -6.75 4.67
N GLY A 163 9.19 -7.63 5.58
CA GLY A 163 10.57 -7.70 6.09
C GLY A 163 10.99 -6.58 7.04
N LYS A 164 10.08 -5.63 7.40
CA LYS A 164 10.45 -4.45 8.22
C LYS A 164 10.15 -4.60 9.71
N ILE A 165 9.29 -5.52 10.10
CA ILE A 165 8.85 -5.66 11.50
C ILE A 165 9.14 -7.06 12.02
N ALA A 166 9.90 -7.15 13.13
CA ALA A 166 10.20 -8.42 13.76
C ALA A 166 8.94 -9.09 14.34
N GLY A 167 8.78 -10.39 14.06
CA GLY A 167 7.64 -11.19 14.53
C GLY A 167 6.36 -11.04 13.71
N ILE A 168 6.43 -10.37 12.56
CA ILE A 168 5.41 -10.39 11.53
C ILE A 168 5.84 -11.33 10.40
N THR A 169 4.94 -12.20 9.98
CA THR A 169 5.04 -12.97 8.75
C THR A 169 4.07 -12.39 7.73
N THR A 170 4.56 -12.18 6.53
CA THR A 170 3.76 -11.63 5.42
C THR A 170 3.68 -12.66 4.31
N ARG A 171 2.50 -12.79 3.69
CA ARG A 171 2.28 -13.69 2.56
C ARG A 171 1.53 -12.96 1.46
N GLN A 172 2.22 -12.72 0.36
CA GLN A 172 1.60 -12.21 -0.86
C GLN A 172 0.97 -13.39 -1.61
N LYS A 173 -0.33 -13.32 -1.86
CA LYS A 173 -1.08 -14.39 -2.55
C LYS A 173 -0.93 -14.30 -4.06
N SER A 174 -0.81 -13.10 -4.59
CA SER A 174 -0.81 -12.80 -6.02
C SER A 174 0.08 -11.60 -6.31
N GLY A 175 0.63 -11.54 -7.52
CA GLY A 175 1.30 -10.35 -8.08
C GLY A 175 0.35 -9.44 -8.86
N GLN A 176 -0.96 -9.68 -8.78
CA GLN A 176 -1.97 -8.83 -9.44
C GLN A 176 -1.91 -7.41 -8.88
N PRO A 177 -2.02 -6.38 -9.74
CA PRO A 177 -2.07 -4.98 -9.31
C PRO A 177 -3.10 -4.74 -8.20
N GLY A 178 -2.72 -3.95 -7.20
CA GLY A 178 -3.57 -3.66 -6.05
C GLY A 178 -3.85 -4.85 -5.11
N SER A 179 -3.19 -6.00 -5.31
CA SER A 179 -3.37 -7.16 -4.45
C SER A 179 -2.70 -6.97 -3.09
N GLY A 180 -3.45 -7.21 -2.01
CA GLY A 180 -2.95 -7.12 -0.65
C GLY A 180 -2.02 -8.28 -0.26
N THR A 181 -1.15 -8.02 0.68
CA THR A 181 -0.33 -9.02 1.37
C THR A 181 -0.98 -9.34 2.71
N SER A 182 -1.25 -10.58 3.02
CA SER A 182 -1.77 -10.94 4.34
C SER A 182 -0.67 -10.85 5.40
N ILE A 183 -1.03 -10.31 6.55
CA ILE A 183 -0.14 -10.14 7.71
C ILE A 183 -0.55 -11.16 8.78
N GLN A 184 0.45 -11.81 9.38
CA GLN A 184 0.26 -12.67 10.54
C GLN A 184 1.28 -12.30 11.63
N ILE A 185 0.81 -12.21 12.86
CA ILE A 185 1.70 -12.01 14.01
C ILE A 185 2.02 -13.38 14.58
N ARG A 186 3.32 -13.74 14.63
CA ARG A 186 3.82 -15.06 15.11
C ARG A 186 3.15 -16.27 14.45
N ASN A 187 2.70 -16.13 13.20
CA ASN A 187 1.96 -17.18 12.44
C ASN A 187 0.64 -17.63 13.10
N MET A 188 0.02 -16.80 13.95
CA MET A 188 -1.20 -17.15 14.66
C MET A 188 -2.49 -16.85 13.89
N GLY A 189 -2.40 -16.29 12.69
CA GLY A 189 -3.55 -15.91 11.87
C GLY A 189 -3.65 -14.39 11.67
N THR A 190 -4.76 -13.94 11.07
CA THR A 190 -4.99 -12.51 10.80
C THR A 190 -5.15 -11.73 12.09
N PRO A 191 -4.37 -10.66 12.34
CA PRO A 191 -4.51 -9.80 13.50
C PRO A 191 -5.74 -8.91 13.40
N LEU A 192 -6.11 -8.30 14.51
CA LEU A 192 -7.08 -7.22 14.53
C LEU A 192 -6.42 -5.92 14.07
N PHE A 193 -7.08 -5.15 13.21
CA PHE A 193 -6.63 -3.84 12.78
C PHE A 193 -7.40 -2.74 13.51
N VAL A 194 -6.70 -1.73 14.01
CA VAL A 194 -7.29 -0.57 14.65
C VAL A 194 -6.66 0.68 14.05
N ILE A 195 -7.49 1.52 13.43
CA ILE A 195 -7.05 2.75 12.75
C ILE A 195 -7.65 3.94 13.52
N ASP A 196 -6.81 4.80 14.05
CA ASP A 196 -7.18 5.98 14.86
C ASP A 196 -8.15 5.65 16.01
N GLY A 197 -7.99 4.45 16.59
CA GLY A 197 -8.80 3.95 17.69
C GLY A 197 -10.06 3.21 17.28
N ILE A 198 -10.36 3.05 16.00
CA ILE A 198 -11.55 2.37 15.48
C ILE A 198 -11.15 1.01 14.90
N ILE A 199 -11.87 -0.05 15.30
CA ILE A 199 -11.66 -1.39 14.77
C ILE A 199 -12.07 -1.44 13.30
N LYS A 200 -11.17 -1.94 12.45
CA LYS A 200 -11.33 -2.05 10.99
C LYS A 200 -10.93 -3.43 10.49
N ASP A 201 -11.25 -3.73 9.25
CA ASP A 201 -10.83 -4.97 8.59
C ASP A 201 -9.47 -4.83 7.86
N GLU A 202 -8.90 -5.96 7.42
CA GLU A 202 -7.62 -6.00 6.72
C GLU A 202 -7.65 -5.21 5.41
N ALA A 203 -8.79 -5.19 4.70
CA ALA A 203 -8.93 -4.46 3.45
C ALA A 203 -8.90 -2.95 3.68
N GLN A 204 -9.54 -2.46 4.75
CA GLN A 204 -9.49 -1.04 5.13
C GLN A 204 -8.06 -0.62 5.49
N PHE A 205 -7.31 -1.46 6.21
CA PHE A 205 -5.91 -1.24 6.51
C PHE A 205 -5.03 -1.21 5.25
N ASN A 206 -5.18 -2.20 4.38
CA ASN A 206 -4.37 -2.32 3.16
C ASN A 206 -4.55 -1.16 2.19
N ASN A 207 -5.68 -0.51 2.24
CA ASN A 207 -6.05 0.55 1.32
C ASN A 207 -5.77 1.97 1.83
N LEU A 208 -5.19 2.12 3.03
CA LEU A 208 -4.63 3.40 3.45
C LEU A 208 -3.47 3.80 2.54
N ASP A 209 -3.24 5.11 2.43
CA ASP A 209 -2.00 5.58 1.84
C ASP A 209 -0.86 5.51 2.86
N VAL A 210 0.27 4.95 2.45
CA VAL A 210 1.45 4.77 3.31
C VAL A 210 1.98 6.11 3.80
N ASN A 211 1.92 7.15 2.96
CA ASN A 211 2.40 8.48 3.30
C ASN A 211 1.45 9.24 4.24
N ASP A 212 0.21 8.78 4.44
CA ASP A 212 -0.73 9.34 5.41
C ASP A 212 -0.62 8.70 6.81
N ILE A 213 0.18 7.67 6.96
CA ILE A 213 0.43 6.99 8.24
C ILE A 213 1.52 7.71 9.01
N GLU A 214 1.30 8.01 10.29
CA GLU A 214 2.31 8.54 11.20
C GLU A 214 3.15 7.41 11.81
N ASN A 215 2.47 6.39 12.35
CA ASN A 215 3.13 5.21 12.89
C ASN A 215 2.20 3.98 12.86
N ILE A 216 2.83 2.80 12.93
CA ILE A 216 2.16 1.52 13.13
C ILE A 216 2.76 0.84 14.35
N SER A 217 1.92 0.47 15.31
CA SER A 217 2.30 -0.27 16.51
C SER A 217 1.70 -1.67 16.50
N ILE A 218 2.52 -2.67 16.73
CA ILE A 218 2.11 -4.07 16.78
C ILE A 218 2.03 -4.51 18.22
N LEU A 219 0.81 -4.81 18.67
CA LEU A 219 0.56 -5.35 20.01
C LEU A 219 0.54 -6.87 19.95
N LYS A 220 1.35 -7.48 20.79
CA LYS A 220 1.48 -8.95 20.91
C LYS A 220 1.06 -9.37 22.31
N ASP A 221 0.58 -10.61 22.43
CA ASP A 221 0.27 -11.23 23.70
C ASP A 221 -0.66 -10.38 24.61
N GLY A 222 -0.31 -10.18 25.87
CA GLY A 222 -1.13 -9.46 26.85
C GLY A 222 -1.45 -8.01 26.49
N ALA A 223 -0.64 -7.34 25.63
CA ALA A 223 -0.95 -5.99 25.17
C ALA A 223 -2.23 -5.93 24.32
N ALA A 224 -2.55 -7.00 23.63
CA ALA A 224 -3.73 -7.13 22.77
C ALA A 224 -5.02 -7.47 23.55
N ALA A 225 -4.91 -7.94 24.79
CA ALA A 225 -6.02 -8.51 25.57
C ALA A 225 -7.21 -7.56 25.78
N ILE A 226 -6.98 -6.25 25.83
CA ILE A 226 -8.05 -5.25 25.99
C ILE A 226 -9.05 -5.24 24.80
N TYR A 227 -8.62 -5.72 23.63
CA TYR A 227 -9.45 -5.84 22.44
C TYR A 227 -10.25 -7.16 22.40
N GLY A 228 -10.13 -8.02 23.44
CA GLY A 228 -10.89 -9.25 23.61
C GLY A 228 -10.47 -10.37 22.67
N VAL A 229 -11.38 -11.34 22.45
CA VAL A 229 -11.12 -12.54 21.66
C VAL A 229 -10.77 -12.23 20.21
N LYS A 230 -11.30 -11.16 19.63
CA LYS A 230 -10.98 -10.73 18.26
C LYS A 230 -9.48 -10.40 18.09
N ALA A 231 -8.77 -10.09 19.17
CA ALA A 231 -7.35 -9.77 19.18
C ALA A 231 -6.45 -10.94 19.58
N ALA A 232 -6.97 -12.17 19.61
CA ALA A 232 -6.20 -13.37 19.98
C ALA A 232 -4.94 -13.56 19.13
N ASN A 233 -4.95 -13.11 17.88
CA ASN A 233 -3.81 -13.14 16.95
C ASN A 233 -2.95 -11.88 16.99
N GLY A 234 -3.14 -11.00 18.00
CA GLY A 234 -2.48 -9.71 18.11
C GLY A 234 -3.25 -8.57 17.44
N VAL A 235 -2.73 -7.35 17.57
CA VAL A 235 -3.35 -6.12 17.05
C VAL A 235 -2.35 -5.29 16.28
N VAL A 236 -2.76 -4.77 15.14
CA VAL A 236 -2.06 -3.75 14.36
C VAL A 236 -2.76 -2.42 14.60
N LEU A 237 -2.10 -1.52 15.35
CA LEU A 237 -2.58 -0.16 15.59
C LEU A 237 -1.96 0.77 14.57
N VAL A 238 -2.78 1.56 13.90
CA VAL A 238 -2.35 2.58 12.95
C VAL A 238 -2.78 3.95 13.45
N THR A 239 -1.85 4.88 13.47
CA THR A 239 -2.12 6.29 13.70
C THR A 239 -1.87 7.05 12.40
N THR A 240 -2.84 7.84 11.96
CA THR A 240 -2.71 8.66 10.77
C THR A 240 -2.13 10.04 11.11
N LYS A 241 -1.49 10.68 10.12
CA LYS A 241 -0.83 11.98 10.26
C LYS A 241 -1.81 13.07 10.64
N ASN A 242 -1.36 13.93 11.53
CA ASN A 242 -2.06 15.14 11.95
C ASN A 242 -1.19 16.37 11.72
N GLY A 243 -1.78 17.56 11.70
CA GLY A 243 -1.03 18.80 11.75
C GLY A 243 -0.48 19.06 13.16
N SER A 244 0.52 19.94 13.27
CA SER A 244 1.13 20.35 14.52
C SER A 244 0.73 21.77 14.91
N LYS A 245 0.54 22.02 16.21
CA LYS A 245 0.22 23.37 16.72
C LYS A 245 1.35 24.36 16.43
N ASN A 246 0.97 25.61 16.16
CA ASN A 246 1.90 26.71 15.88
C ASN A 246 2.86 26.45 14.71
N GLN A 247 2.51 25.53 13.83
CA GLN A 247 3.24 25.22 12.62
C GLN A 247 2.66 26.00 11.44
N LYS A 248 3.53 26.68 10.69
CA LYS A 248 3.15 27.28 9.40
C LYS A 248 2.67 26.20 8.43
N ALA A 249 1.75 26.54 7.56
CA ALA A 249 1.30 25.65 6.50
C ALA A 249 2.50 25.16 5.67
N ALA A 250 2.63 23.84 5.56
CA ALA A 250 3.63 23.17 4.74
C ALA A 250 2.94 22.29 3.70
N VAL A 251 3.40 22.37 2.47
CA VAL A 251 2.95 21.52 1.36
C VAL A 251 4.06 20.56 1.03
N THR A 252 3.73 19.28 0.93
CA THR A 252 4.66 18.22 0.47
C THR A 252 4.07 17.59 -0.78
N LEU A 253 4.92 17.33 -1.76
CA LEU A 253 4.58 16.64 -3.00
C LEU A 253 5.57 15.50 -3.21
N ASP A 254 5.05 14.28 -3.30
CA ASP A 254 5.81 13.06 -3.57
C ASP A 254 5.37 12.52 -4.93
N PHE A 255 6.34 12.20 -5.77
CA PHE A 255 6.11 11.57 -7.07
C PHE A 255 7.05 10.39 -7.23
N ASN A 256 6.51 9.25 -7.64
CA ASN A 256 7.28 8.06 -7.96
C ASN A 256 6.80 7.47 -9.28
N TYR A 257 7.74 7.09 -10.14
CA TYR A 257 7.47 6.31 -11.34
C TYR A 257 8.40 5.10 -11.35
N SER A 258 7.82 3.92 -11.48
CA SER A 258 8.55 2.67 -11.37
C SER A 258 8.05 1.65 -12.40
N TRP A 259 8.84 0.60 -12.59
CA TRP A 259 8.50 -0.54 -13.43
C TRP A 259 8.52 -1.80 -12.60
N GLN A 260 7.56 -2.65 -12.84
CA GLN A 260 7.44 -3.95 -12.17
C GLN A 260 7.79 -5.08 -13.13
N SER A 261 8.40 -6.10 -12.60
CA SER A 261 8.70 -7.36 -13.30
C SER A 261 8.59 -8.52 -12.32
N TRP A 262 8.54 -9.72 -12.83
CA TRP A 262 8.68 -10.89 -11.97
C TRP A 262 10.09 -10.95 -11.38
N THR A 263 10.19 -11.17 -10.08
CA THR A 263 11.47 -11.29 -9.37
C THR A 263 12.19 -12.60 -9.68
N SER A 264 11.43 -13.65 -9.96
CA SER A 264 11.93 -14.97 -10.35
C SER A 264 10.95 -15.59 -11.32
N TYR A 265 11.49 -16.10 -12.39
CA TYR A 265 10.76 -16.77 -13.45
C TYR A 265 11.46 -18.07 -13.77
N PRO A 266 10.82 -19.24 -13.68
CA PRO A 266 11.45 -20.50 -14.02
C PRO A 266 11.76 -20.54 -15.52
N ARG A 267 12.93 -21.01 -15.88
CA ARG A 267 13.27 -21.27 -17.29
C ARG A 267 12.31 -22.31 -17.87
N MET A 268 11.58 -21.92 -18.87
CA MET A 268 10.69 -22.81 -19.60
C MET A 268 11.50 -23.65 -20.62
N LEU A 269 10.97 -24.80 -20.97
CA LEU A 269 11.53 -25.60 -22.05
C LEU A 269 11.27 -24.88 -23.38
N ASN A 270 12.28 -24.81 -24.24
CA ASN A 270 12.04 -24.42 -25.62
C ASN A 270 11.37 -25.57 -26.42
N ALA A 271 10.96 -25.30 -27.67
CA ALA A 271 10.21 -26.26 -28.47
C ALA A 271 10.98 -27.58 -28.69
N TYR A 272 12.28 -27.51 -28.93
CA TYR A 272 13.13 -28.70 -29.06
C TYR A 272 13.20 -29.50 -27.75
N GLU A 273 13.48 -28.85 -26.64
CA GLU A 273 13.58 -29.50 -25.34
C GLU A 273 12.25 -30.16 -24.93
N TRP A 274 11.12 -29.47 -25.22
CA TRP A 274 9.79 -29.98 -24.95
C TRP A 274 9.48 -31.23 -25.79
N GLN A 275 9.78 -31.20 -27.09
CA GLN A 275 9.61 -32.34 -27.98
C GLN A 275 10.57 -33.49 -27.66
N TYR A 276 11.80 -33.18 -27.28
CA TYR A 276 12.77 -34.18 -26.82
C TYR A 276 12.29 -34.89 -25.54
N ALA A 277 11.73 -34.16 -24.57
CA ALA A 277 11.15 -34.74 -23.36
C ALA A 277 9.95 -35.66 -23.69
N ASN A 278 9.08 -35.29 -24.61
CA ASN A 278 7.98 -36.14 -25.09
C ASN A 278 8.51 -37.39 -25.82
N TYR A 279 9.48 -37.24 -26.69
CA TYR A 279 10.13 -38.38 -27.35
C TYR A 279 10.71 -39.35 -26.33
N MET A 280 11.45 -38.88 -25.34
CA MET A 280 12.02 -39.73 -24.28
C MET A 280 10.95 -40.44 -23.47
N LYS A 281 9.83 -39.73 -23.15
CA LYS A 281 8.67 -40.33 -22.48
C LYS A 281 8.08 -41.49 -23.29
N GLU A 282 7.81 -41.29 -24.55
CA GLU A 282 7.21 -42.28 -25.45
C GLU A 282 8.17 -43.44 -25.68
N ALA A 283 9.48 -43.18 -25.89
CA ALA A 283 10.50 -44.19 -26.06
C ALA A 283 10.61 -45.09 -24.82
N ASN A 284 10.61 -44.51 -23.62
CA ASN A 284 10.67 -45.24 -22.36
C ASN A 284 9.42 -46.09 -22.08
N LEU A 285 8.26 -45.63 -22.56
CA LEU A 285 6.98 -46.36 -22.45
C LEU A 285 6.81 -47.39 -23.56
N GLY A 286 7.66 -47.38 -24.59
CA GLY A 286 7.49 -48.24 -25.78
C GLY A 286 6.27 -47.85 -26.65
N THR A 287 5.84 -46.58 -26.61
CA THR A 287 4.66 -46.07 -27.26
C THR A 287 4.97 -45.14 -28.45
N LEU A 288 6.22 -45.17 -28.95
CA LEU A 288 6.57 -44.38 -30.14
C LEU A 288 5.67 -44.73 -31.31
N SER A 289 5.03 -43.70 -31.90
CA SER A 289 4.15 -43.84 -33.06
C SER A 289 4.89 -43.98 -34.37
N VAL A 290 6.18 -43.64 -34.43
CA VAL A 290 7.06 -43.69 -35.58
C VAL A 290 8.37 -44.35 -35.24
N ALA A 291 9.13 -44.79 -36.26
CA ALA A 291 10.44 -45.36 -36.06
C ALA A 291 11.42 -44.38 -35.42
N PRO A 292 12.36 -44.80 -34.54
CA PRO A 292 13.25 -43.92 -33.77
C PRO A 292 14.10 -42.98 -34.64
N ASP A 293 14.48 -43.37 -35.83
CA ASP A 293 15.25 -42.56 -36.78
C ASP A 293 14.39 -41.45 -37.39
N VAL A 294 13.10 -41.72 -37.70
CA VAL A 294 12.15 -40.73 -38.14
C VAL A 294 11.86 -39.68 -37.03
N ALA A 295 11.63 -40.18 -35.80
CA ALA A 295 11.41 -39.29 -34.66
C ALA A 295 12.61 -38.36 -34.39
N ARG A 296 13.84 -38.89 -34.53
CA ARG A 296 15.06 -38.08 -34.38
C ARG A 296 15.23 -37.06 -35.50
N ALA A 297 14.87 -37.38 -36.74
CA ALA A 297 14.90 -36.44 -37.85
C ALA A 297 13.90 -35.31 -37.65
N GLU A 298 12.75 -35.58 -37.07
CA GLU A 298 11.77 -34.55 -36.70
C GLU A 298 12.26 -33.68 -35.56
N LEU A 299 12.89 -34.23 -34.52
CA LEU A 299 13.51 -33.49 -33.46
C LEU A 299 14.60 -32.52 -33.96
N GLU A 300 15.34 -32.89 -35.01
CA GLU A 300 16.32 -32.00 -35.62
C GLU A 300 15.69 -30.79 -36.30
N LYS A 301 14.49 -30.93 -36.89
CA LYS A 301 13.73 -29.81 -37.44
C LYS A 301 13.33 -28.83 -36.32
N TRP A 302 12.88 -29.33 -35.14
CA TRP A 302 12.59 -28.49 -33.98
C TRP A 302 13.86 -27.82 -33.41
N ARG A 303 14.99 -28.47 -33.42
CA ARG A 303 16.26 -27.94 -32.95
C ARG A 303 16.74 -26.76 -33.80
N THR A 304 16.53 -26.83 -35.11
CA THR A 304 16.94 -25.82 -36.09
C THR A 304 15.89 -24.74 -36.29
N GLY A 305 14.66 -24.92 -35.79
CA GLY A 305 13.52 -24.04 -36.09
C GLY A 305 13.16 -24.04 -37.59
N TYR A 306 13.19 -25.22 -38.22
CA TYR A 306 12.95 -25.34 -39.64
C TYR A 306 11.57 -24.80 -40.03
N TYR A 307 11.57 -23.97 -41.06
CA TYR A 307 10.34 -23.42 -41.64
C TYR A 307 10.40 -23.45 -43.16
N ASN A 308 9.39 -24.02 -43.77
CA ASN A 308 9.25 -24.03 -45.21
C ASN A 308 7.88 -23.42 -45.60
N PRO A 309 7.87 -22.20 -46.17
CA PRO A 309 6.63 -21.53 -46.56
C PRO A 309 5.89 -22.21 -47.70
N GLU A 310 6.60 -23.02 -48.54
CA GLU A 310 5.99 -23.72 -49.67
C GLU A 310 5.22 -24.97 -49.23
N THR A 311 5.80 -25.74 -48.35
CA THR A 311 5.18 -26.97 -47.81
C THR A 311 4.33 -26.72 -46.58
N GLY A 312 4.54 -25.59 -45.89
CA GLY A 312 3.87 -25.24 -44.61
C GLY A 312 4.43 -25.95 -43.40
N GLU A 313 5.55 -26.64 -43.54
CA GLU A 313 6.24 -27.20 -42.39
C GLU A 313 6.77 -26.07 -41.51
N ASP A 314 6.29 -26.01 -40.28
CA ASP A 314 6.67 -24.98 -39.30
C ASP A 314 7.08 -25.63 -37.97
N TYR A 315 8.37 -25.65 -37.68
CA TYR A 315 8.99 -26.15 -36.48
C TYR A 315 9.60 -25.01 -35.66
N ARG A 316 9.14 -23.77 -35.83
CA ARG A 316 9.57 -22.61 -35.04
C ARG A 316 8.91 -22.67 -33.68
N GLY A 317 9.74 -22.63 -32.65
CA GLY A 317 9.25 -22.51 -31.28
C GLY A 317 8.66 -21.11 -30.99
N PHE A 318 7.89 -21.05 -29.92
CA PHE A 318 7.34 -19.79 -29.41
C PHE A 318 7.51 -19.71 -27.89
N ASP A 319 8.12 -18.64 -27.40
CA ASP A 319 8.24 -18.37 -25.96
C ASP A 319 7.06 -17.53 -25.50
N TRP A 320 6.15 -18.17 -24.77
CA TRP A 320 4.94 -17.51 -24.23
C TRP A 320 5.29 -16.49 -23.16
N GLY A 321 6.32 -16.74 -22.35
CA GLY A 321 6.77 -15.83 -21.30
C GLY A 321 7.33 -14.54 -21.87
N ASP A 322 8.31 -14.64 -22.78
CA ASP A 322 8.97 -13.48 -23.37
C ASP A 322 8.01 -12.60 -24.19
N ASN A 323 6.94 -13.19 -24.76
CA ASN A 323 6.01 -12.46 -25.61
C ASN A 323 4.77 -11.92 -24.87
N TYR A 324 4.36 -12.52 -23.76
CA TYR A 324 3.11 -12.14 -23.07
C TYR A 324 3.30 -11.66 -21.64
N VAL A 325 4.51 -11.74 -21.09
CA VAL A 325 4.84 -11.21 -19.76
C VAL A 325 5.74 -9.98 -19.91
N SER A 326 5.26 -8.83 -19.47
CA SER A 326 6.05 -7.62 -19.48
C SER A 326 7.13 -7.64 -18.41
N ASN A 327 8.37 -7.34 -18.79
CA ASN A 327 9.48 -7.14 -17.86
C ASN A 327 9.57 -5.69 -17.34
N ALA A 328 8.64 -4.83 -17.75
CA ALA A 328 8.62 -3.41 -17.41
C ALA A 328 7.18 -2.88 -17.34
N ALA A 329 6.33 -3.49 -16.50
CA ALA A 329 4.97 -3.00 -16.27
C ALA A 329 5.01 -1.68 -15.49
N PRO A 330 4.48 -0.57 -16.02
CA PRO A 330 4.62 0.74 -15.38
C PRO A 330 3.72 0.88 -14.16
N GLN A 331 4.21 1.65 -13.19
CA GLN A 331 3.46 2.13 -12.04
C GLN A 331 3.79 3.59 -11.80
N SER A 332 2.78 4.43 -11.69
CA SER A 332 2.90 5.82 -11.26
C SER A 332 2.24 6.02 -9.92
N TYR A 333 2.85 6.84 -9.08
CA TYR A 333 2.33 7.25 -7.79
C TYR A 333 2.55 8.74 -7.58
N ILE A 334 1.51 9.45 -7.14
CA ILE A 334 1.58 10.84 -6.75
C ILE A 334 0.86 11.00 -5.41
N HIS A 335 1.46 11.76 -4.50
CA HIS A 335 0.88 12.13 -3.22
C HIS A 335 1.16 13.60 -2.95
N ALA A 336 0.13 14.33 -2.55
CA ALA A 336 0.26 15.72 -2.14
C ALA A 336 -0.41 15.89 -0.77
N ASN A 337 0.25 16.59 0.15
CA ASN A 337 -0.35 16.92 1.43
C ASN A 337 -0.12 18.38 1.82
N LEU A 338 -1.05 18.88 2.62
CA LEU A 338 -0.99 20.18 3.29
C LEU A 338 -1.15 19.95 4.78
N SER A 339 -0.16 20.33 5.58
CA SER A 339 -0.22 20.22 7.04
C SER A 339 0.12 21.55 7.71
N GLY A 340 -0.45 21.78 8.90
CA GLY A 340 -0.17 22.97 9.67
C GLY A 340 -1.06 23.11 10.89
N GLY A 341 -0.99 24.27 11.55
CA GLY A 341 -1.87 24.57 12.66
C GLY A 341 -1.56 25.89 13.35
N GLY A 342 -2.58 26.43 13.96
CA GLY A 342 -2.52 27.58 14.85
C GLY A 342 -2.38 27.15 16.32
N ASN A 343 -2.68 28.09 17.22
CA ASN A 343 -2.61 27.82 18.65
C ASN A 343 -3.65 26.79 19.13
N LYS A 344 -4.86 26.82 18.51
CA LYS A 344 -6.02 26.00 18.91
C LYS A 344 -6.45 24.98 17.86
N THR A 345 -5.89 25.03 16.65
CA THR A 345 -6.34 24.18 15.55
C THR A 345 -5.15 23.50 14.90
N THR A 346 -5.33 22.26 14.46
CA THR A 346 -4.38 21.56 13.60
C THR A 346 -5.12 20.94 12.44
N TYR A 347 -4.47 20.86 11.28
CA TYR A 347 -5.04 20.27 10.08
C TYR A 347 -4.00 19.50 9.28
N TYR A 348 -4.47 18.42 8.69
CA TYR A 348 -3.77 17.61 7.71
C TYR A 348 -4.74 17.29 6.58
N LEU A 349 -4.36 17.55 5.36
CA LEU A 349 -5.13 17.24 4.15
C LEU A 349 -4.22 16.54 3.18
N SER A 350 -4.65 15.44 2.56
CA SER A 350 -3.89 14.77 1.52
C SER A 350 -4.77 14.26 0.40
N ILE A 351 -4.15 14.11 -0.76
CA ILE A 351 -4.68 13.41 -1.90
C ILE A 351 -3.56 12.59 -2.51
N SER A 352 -3.83 11.33 -2.82
CA SER A 352 -2.90 10.48 -3.54
C SER A 352 -3.58 9.73 -4.67
N ASN A 353 -2.80 9.36 -5.68
CA ASN A 353 -3.23 8.50 -6.76
C ASN A 353 -2.13 7.50 -7.10
N ILE A 354 -2.50 6.24 -7.25
CA ILE A 354 -1.66 5.18 -7.80
C ILE A 354 -2.33 4.63 -9.05
N ASP A 355 -1.54 4.43 -10.11
CA ASP A 355 -1.94 3.79 -11.36
C ASP A 355 -0.89 2.72 -11.67
N GLN A 356 -1.31 1.46 -11.70
CA GLN A 356 -0.44 0.29 -11.77
C GLN A 356 -0.93 -0.68 -12.85
N ASP A 357 -0.10 -0.90 -13.87
CA ASP A 357 -0.33 -1.96 -14.85
C ASP A 357 0.26 -3.29 -14.35
N ALA A 358 -0.36 -4.38 -14.76
CA ALA A 358 0.19 -5.71 -14.52
C ALA A 358 1.27 -6.08 -15.55
N VAL A 359 1.98 -7.18 -15.24
CA VAL A 359 2.89 -7.81 -16.21
C VAL A 359 2.14 -8.44 -17.40
N PHE A 360 0.84 -8.71 -17.26
CA PHE A 360 -0.04 -9.13 -18.35
C PHE A 360 -0.79 -7.92 -18.93
N LYS A 361 -0.99 -7.94 -20.23
CA LYS A 361 -1.71 -6.88 -20.95
C LYS A 361 -3.15 -6.73 -20.46
N ASP A 362 -3.67 -5.51 -20.46
CA ASP A 362 -5.06 -5.14 -20.13
C ASP A 362 -5.48 -5.37 -18.65
N TYR A 363 -4.54 -5.70 -17.76
CA TYR A 363 -4.76 -5.72 -16.32
C TYR A 363 -4.23 -4.43 -15.70
N ASN A 364 -5.14 -3.63 -15.16
CA ASN A 364 -4.81 -2.33 -14.56
C ASN A 364 -5.51 -2.13 -13.22
N PHE A 365 -4.87 -1.40 -12.33
CA PHE A 365 -5.39 -0.99 -11.04
C PHE A 365 -5.12 0.49 -10.80
N GLN A 366 -6.17 1.23 -10.46
CA GLN A 366 -6.09 2.64 -10.08
C GLN A 366 -6.75 2.86 -8.73
N ARG A 367 -6.12 3.68 -7.88
CA ARG A 367 -6.71 4.10 -6.62
C ARG A 367 -6.39 5.55 -6.31
N THR A 368 -7.42 6.31 -5.97
CA THR A 368 -7.30 7.66 -5.43
C THR A 368 -7.74 7.66 -3.99
N ASN A 369 -6.89 8.13 -3.07
CA ASN A 369 -7.22 8.36 -1.67
C ASN A 369 -7.29 9.86 -1.39
N ILE A 370 -8.21 10.24 -0.50
CA ILE A 370 -8.35 11.58 0.04
C ILE A 370 -8.43 11.43 1.56
N GLN A 371 -7.62 12.18 2.30
CA GLN A 371 -7.67 12.20 3.75
C GLN A 371 -7.69 13.64 4.28
N SER A 372 -8.45 13.85 5.34
CA SER A 372 -8.48 15.11 6.06
C SER A 372 -8.59 14.83 7.55
N ASN A 373 -7.65 15.34 8.32
CA ASN A 373 -7.67 15.31 9.78
C ASN A 373 -7.66 16.75 10.30
N PHE A 374 -8.70 17.12 11.04
CA PHE A 374 -8.86 18.44 11.62
C PHE A 374 -9.13 18.32 13.12
N ASN A 375 -8.35 19.03 13.95
CA ASN A 375 -8.57 19.07 15.38
C ASN A 375 -8.66 20.50 15.87
N ILE A 376 -9.53 20.73 16.87
CA ILE A 376 -9.75 22.04 17.47
C ILE A 376 -9.85 21.95 18.99
N ASP A 377 -9.11 22.79 19.69
CA ASP A 377 -9.25 23.02 21.12
C ASP A 377 -10.32 24.10 21.35
N ILE A 378 -11.56 23.69 21.61
CA ILE A 378 -12.66 24.61 21.92
C ILE A 378 -12.33 25.37 23.21
N SER A 379 -11.76 24.65 24.20
CA SER A 379 -11.27 25.21 25.44
C SER A 379 -10.08 24.38 25.95
N GLU A 380 -9.48 24.76 27.05
CA GLU A 380 -8.41 23.95 27.72
C GLU A 380 -8.91 22.58 28.16
N LYS A 381 -10.24 22.41 28.29
CA LYS A 381 -10.87 21.18 28.77
C LYS A 381 -11.58 20.38 27.67
N LEU A 382 -11.86 20.98 26.53
CA LEU A 382 -12.65 20.34 25.47
C LEU A 382 -11.92 20.42 24.13
N LYS A 383 -11.66 19.25 23.55
CA LYS A 383 -11.11 19.07 22.19
C LYS A 383 -12.09 18.33 21.32
N LEU A 384 -12.17 18.71 20.06
CA LEU A 384 -12.93 18.02 19.03
C LEU A 384 -12.01 17.64 17.89
N GLY A 385 -12.20 16.46 17.35
CA GLY A 385 -11.56 15.96 16.15
C GLY A 385 -12.58 15.62 15.08
N PHE A 386 -12.19 15.83 13.84
CA PHE A 386 -12.95 15.44 12.65
C PHE A 386 -12.01 14.84 11.64
N ARG A 387 -12.34 13.65 11.13
CA ARG A 387 -11.58 12.97 10.10
C ARG A 387 -12.49 12.56 8.95
N LEU A 388 -12.00 12.76 7.74
CA LEU A 388 -12.64 12.32 6.50
C LEU A 388 -11.62 11.45 5.75
N ASN A 389 -12.03 10.26 5.36
CA ASN A 389 -11.28 9.40 4.46
C ASN A 389 -12.16 9.01 3.29
N GLY A 390 -11.70 9.30 2.08
CA GLY A 390 -12.34 8.96 0.82
C GLY A 390 -11.44 8.07 -0.02
N ARG A 391 -12.02 7.07 -0.70
CA ARG A 391 -11.29 6.21 -1.62
C ARG A 391 -12.13 5.91 -2.85
N LEU A 392 -11.51 6.10 -4.00
CA LEU A 392 -12.01 5.66 -5.30
C LEU A 392 -11.02 4.63 -5.85
N GLU A 393 -11.48 3.45 -6.17
CA GLU A 393 -10.68 2.36 -6.69
C GLU A 393 -11.32 1.79 -7.93
N ASN A 394 -10.52 1.59 -8.97
CA ASN A 394 -10.91 0.95 -10.21
C ASN A 394 -9.92 -0.16 -10.55
N ARG A 395 -10.43 -1.33 -10.86
CA ARG A 395 -9.66 -2.44 -11.40
C ARG A 395 -10.30 -2.90 -12.70
N THR A 396 -9.51 -2.92 -13.76
CA THR A 396 -9.91 -3.42 -15.08
C THR A 396 -9.10 -4.67 -15.42
N ASN A 397 -9.79 -5.72 -15.84
CA ASN A 397 -9.16 -6.96 -16.29
C ASN A 397 -9.86 -7.44 -17.56
N PRO A 398 -9.20 -8.25 -18.43
CA PRO A 398 -9.90 -9.10 -19.37
C PRO A 398 -10.83 -10.05 -18.60
N ALA A 399 -12.02 -10.29 -19.08
CA ALA A 399 -12.95 -11.22 -18.46
C ALA A 399 -12.75 -12.63 -19.05
N LEU A 400 -12.69 -13.62 -18.17
CA LEU A 400 -12.60 -15.03 -18.56
C LEU A 400 -13.74 -15.82 -17.95
N PRO A 401 -14.38 -16.70 -18.74
CA PRO A 401 -15.38 -17.58 -18.18
C PRO A 401 -14.86 -18.41 -17.00
N GLY A 402 -15.43 -18.19 -15.83
CA GLY A 402 -15.46 -19.17 -14.76
C GLY A 402 -14.46 -19.09 -13.62
N SER A 403 -13.54 -18.11 -13.48
CA SER A 403 -12.79 -17.90 -12.22
C SER A 403 -11.69 -16.82 -12.27
N ASP A 404 -10.73 -16.84 -11.33
CA ASP A 404 -9.64 -15.87 -11.19
C ASP A 404 -8.81 -15.73 -12.48
N ASP A 405 -9.15 -14.74 -13.28
CA ASP A 405 -8.58 -14.46 -14.60
C ASP A 405 -7.05 -14.26 -14.55
N TYR A 406 -6.55 -13.60 -13.49
CA TYR A 406 -5.11 -13.38 -13.34
C TYR A 406 -4.35 -14.69 -13.02
N ALA A 407 -4.93 -15.57 -12.20
CA ALA A 407 -4.35 -16.88 -11.92
C ALA A 407 -4.30 -17.74 -13.17
N ASN A 408 -5.34 -17.70 -13.98
CA ASN A 408 -5.42 -18.44 -15.25
C ASN A 408 -4.37 -17.92 -16.25
N ALA A 409 -4.20 -16.60 -16.40
CA ALA A 409 -3.14 -16.01 -17.22
C ALA A 409 -1.76 -16.48 -16.79
N ARG A 410 -1.47 -16.42 -15.48
CA ARG A 410 -0.21 -16.90 -14.92
C ARG A 410 -0.01 -18.41 -15.18
N GLN A 411 -1.05 -19.22 -14.98
CA GLN A 411 -0.98 -20.66 -15.20
C GLN A 411 -0.76 -21.01 -16.67
N ALA A 412 -1.39 -20.28 -17.57
CA ALA A 412 -1.23 -20.48 -19.00
C ALA A 412 0.22 -20.29 -19.46
N VAL A 413 0.93 -19.27 -18.95
CA VAL A 413 2.36 -19.06 -19.27
C VAL A 413 3.21 -20.31 -18.99
N PHE A 414 2.91 -21.04 -17.90
CA PHE A 414 3.68 -22.24 -17.53
C PHE A 414 3.21 -23.53 -18.20
N ASN A 415 1.97 -23.57 -18.68
CA ASN A 415 1.35 -24.78 -19.20
C ASN A 415 1.25 -24.83 -20.73
N LEU A 416 1.37 -23.68 -21.40
CA LEU A 416 1.29 -23.64 -22.85
C LEU A 416 2.53 -24.27 -23.50
N PRO A 417 2.35 -25.27 -24.38
CA PRO A 417 3.48 -25.89 -25.06
C PRO A 417 4.17 -24.90 -26.01
N PRO A 418 5.50 -24.84 -26.00
CA PRO A 418 6.27 -23.90 -26.83
C PRO A 418 6.29 -24.24 -28.33
N ILE A 419 5.62 -25.29 -28.73
CA ILE A 419 5.45 -25.72 -30.13
C ILE A 419 4.25 -25.07 -30.83
N TYR A 420 3.37 -24.42 -30.05
CA TYR A 420 2.23 -23.69 -30.58
C TYR A 420 2.50 -22.22 -30.62
N ARG A 421 2.01 -21.57 -31.68
CA ARG A 421 2.04 -20.14 -31.88
C ARG A 421 0.68 -19.52 -31.56
N PRO A 422 0.59 -18.24 -31.16
CA PRO A 422 -0.68 -17.63 -30.74
C PRO A 422 -1.72 -17.51 -31.85
N TYR A 423 -1.29 -17.41 -33.10
CA TYR A 423 -2.17 -17.20 -34.24
C TYR A 423 -1.98 -18.29 -35.32
N ALA A 424 -3.07 -18.76 -35.87
CA ALA A 424 -3.05 -19.73 -36.95
C ALA A 424 -2.37 -19.11 -38.19
N ASN A 425 -1.38 -19.81 -38.73
CA ASN A 425 -0.56 -19.34 -39.87
C ASN A 425 -0.01 -17.92 -39.68
N ASP A 426 0.33 -17.53 -38.41
CA ASP A 426 0.80 -16.20 -38.00
C ASP A 426 -0.15 -15.03 -38.37
N ASN A 427 -1.41 -15.29 -38.67
CA ASN A 427 -2.40 -14.27 -38.98
C ASN A 427 -3.09 -13.77 -37.68
N PRO A 428 -2.90 -12.51 -37.27
CA PRO A 428 -3.43 -11.99 -36.00
C PRO A 428 -4.96 -11.95 -35.93
N ASN A 429 -5.66 -12.13 -37.04
CA ASN A 429 -7.12 -12.19 -37.06
C ASN A 429 -7.68 -13.56 -36.65
N TYR A 430 -6.82 -14.59 -36.55
CA TYR A 430 -7.24 -15.95 -36.27
C TYR A 430 -6.44 -16.54 -35.12
N LEU A 431 -7.05 -16.57 -33.94
CA LEU A 431 -6.46 -17.22 -32.77
C LEU A 431 -6.19 -18.69 -33.06
N ASN A 432 -4.97 -19.16 -32.81
CA ASN A 432 -4.63 -20.56 -33.03
C ASN A 432 -5.27 -21.45 -31.96
N ASN A 433 -5.78 -22.60 -32.39
CA ASN A 433 -6.16 -23.65 -31.45
C ASN A 433 -4.89 -24.21 -30.78
N VAL A 434 -4.79 -24.02 -29.46
CA VAL A 434 -3.68 -24.52 -28.64
C VAL A 434 -4.20 -25.67 -27.78
N PRO A 435 -4.11 -26.92 -28.23
CA PRO A 435 -4.50 -28.06 -27.43
C PRO A 435 -3.55 -28.23 -26.25
N GLY A 436 -4.08 -28.47 -25.06
CA GLY A 436 -3.27 -28.68 -23.87
C GLY A 436 -3.97 -28.33 -22.55
N ALA A 437 -3.21 -28.30 -21.49
CA ALA A 437 -3.67 -28.37 -20.10
C ALA A 437 -4.64 -27.28 -19.64
N SER A 438 -4.77 -26.16 -20.33
CA SER A 438 -5.71 -25.11 -19.94
C SER A 438 -6.69 -24.71 -21.07
N GLY A 439 -6.42 -25.11 -22.31
CA GLY A 439 -7.20 -24.67 -23.47
C GLY A 439 -7.27 -23.14 -23.61
N LEU A 440 -6.32 -22.42 -23.03
CA LEU A 440 -6.31 -20.97 -22.96
C LEU A 440 -5.15 -20.42 -23.78
N ASN A 441 -5.44 -19.90 -24.95
CA ASN A 441 -4.48 -19.14 -25.72
C ASN A 441 -4.29 -17.74 -25.07
N LEU A 442 -3.05 -17.41 -24.65
CA LEU A 442 -2.77 -16.11 -24.03
C LEU A 442 -3.08 -14.90 -24.93
N ALA A 443 -3.06 -15.08 -26.25
CA ALA A 443 -3.47 -14.03 -27.19
C ALA A 443 -4.98 -13.71 -27.11
N ALA A 444 -5.79 -14.63 -26.61
CA ALA A 444 -7.20 -14.39 -26.35
C ALA A 444 -7.46 -13.54 -25.11
N LEU A 445 -6.50 -13.49 -24.16
CA LEU A 445 -6.60 -12.77 -22.90
C LEU A 445 -6.41 -11.26 -23.07
N THR A 446 -7.30 -10.64 -23.81
CA THR A 446 -7.39 -9.19 -23.96
C THR A 446 -8.83 -8.75 -23.74
N THR A 447 -9.03 -7.49 -23.37
CA THR A 447 -10.39 -6.94 -23.22
C THR A 447 -11.19 -6.96 -24.52
N ASP A 448 -10.52 -6.97 -25.67
CA ASP A 448 -11.17 -7.03 -26.99
C ASP A 448 -11.72 -8.44 -27.28
N ASN A 449 -10.96 -9.49 -26.96
CA ASN A 449 -11.33 -10.87 -27.27
C ASN A 449 -12.16 -11.53 -26.17
N ALA A 450 -11.66 -11.47 -24.92
CA ALA A 450 -12.27 -12.16 -23.79
C ALA A 450 -13.38 -11.35 -23.09
N GLY A 451 -13.55 -10.08 -23.48
CA GLY A 451 -14.44 -9.16 -22.79
C GLY A 451 -13.76 -8.45 -21.63
N LYS A 452 -14.53 -7.77 -20.80
CA LYS A 452 -14.02 -6.81 -19.80
C LYS A 452 -14.69 -7.01 -18.45
N SER A 453 -13.89 -6.99 -17.40
CA SER A 453 -14.34 -6.89 -16.01
C SER A 453 -13.87 -5.58 -15.40
N ASP A 454 -14.82 -4.70 -15.07
CA ASP A 454 -14.58 -3.44 -14.34
C ASP A 454 -15.10 -3.55 -12.92
N ASN A 455 -14.19 -3.44 -11.95
CA ASN A 455 -14.52 -3.46 -10.53
C ASN A 455 -14.24 -2.09 -9.92
N ASN A 456 -15.31 -1.37 -9.59
CA ASN A 456 -15.27 -0.01 -9.06
C ASN A 456 -15.67 0.00 -7.58
N THR A 457 -14.79 0.48 -6.71
CA THR A 457 -15.08 0.62 -5.28
C THR A 457 -15.01 2.09 -4.88
N THR A 458 -16.08 2.57 -4.24
CA THR A 458 -16.14 3.89 -3.61
C THR A 458 -16.29 3.72 -2.11
N VAL A 459 -15.42 4.36 -1.33
CA VAL A 459 -15.47 4.35 0.13
C VAL A 459 -15.51 5.77 0.65
N VAL A 460 -16.36 6.01 1.65
CA VAL A 460 -16.36 7.23 2.45
C VAL A 460 -16.41 6.85 3.92
N GLN A 461 -15.52 7.43 4.70
CA GLN A 461 -15.50 7.32 6.15
C GLN A 461 -15.44 8.71 6.77
N ILE A 462 -16.26 8.92 7.79
CA ILE A 462 -16.32 10.15 8.56
C ILE A 462 -16.26 9.77 10.03
N ASP A 463 -15.28 10.34 10.74
CA ASP A 463 -15.09 10.12 12.16
C ASP A 463 -15.16 11.44 12.91
N TRP A 464 -15.79 11.42 14.06
CA TRP A 464 -15.81 12.50 15.03
C TRP A 464 -15.28 11.99 16.35
N ASP A 465 -14.41 12.73 16.97
CA ASP A 465 -13.97 12.47 18.33
C ASP A 465 -14.09 13.70 19.20
N MET A 466 -14.36 13.46 20.48
CA MET A 466 -14.46 14.46 21.50
C MET A 466 -13.66 13.98 22.72
N GLU A 467 -12.80 14.84 23.24
CA GLU A 467 -12.06 14.61 24.47
C GLU A 467 -12.40 15.72 25.48
N TRP A 468 -12.87 15.32 26.65
CA TRP A 468 -13.25 16.24 27.73
C TRP A 468 -12.48 15.94 29.00
N LYS A 469 -11.65 16.88 29.43
CA LYS A 469 -11.00 16.86 30.74
C LYS A 469 -12.02 17.23 31.80
N THR A 470 -12.42 16.26 32.60
CA THR A 470 -13.43 16.45 33.63
C THR A 470 -12.90 17.35 34.78
N PRO A 471 -13.74 17.86 35.68
CA PRO A 471 -13.29 18.55 36.88
C PRO A 471 -12.47 17.67 37.85
N ILE A 472 -12.60 16.32 37.72
CA ILE A 472 -11.86 15.37 38.58
C ILE A 472 -10.45 15.23 38.03
N LYS A 473 -9.46 15.51 38.86
CA LYS A 473 -8.05 15.42 38.49
C LYS A 473 -7.70 14.02 37.95
N GLY A 474 -7.09 13.97 36.79
CA GLY A 474 -6.70 12.72 36.12
C GLY A 474 -7.82 12.01 35.36
N LEU A 475 -9.08 12.46 35.42
CA LEU A 475 -10.19 11.81 34.72
C LEU A 475 -10.55 12.55 33.42
N THR A 476 -10.51 11.82 32.31
CA THR A 476 -10.83 12.31 30.96
C THR A 476 -11.92 11.44 30.34
N GLY A 477 -12.98 12.06 29.81
CA GLY A 477 -13.98 11.42 28.98
C GLY A 477 -13.60 11.51 27.51
N LYS A 478 -13.75 10.42 26.76
CA LYS A 478 -13.55 10.38 25.31
C LYS A 478 -14.75 9.74 24.62
N GLY A 479 -15.26 10.38 23.58
CA GLY A 479 -16.26 9.82 22.68
C GLY A 479 -15.72 9.74 21.27
N ILE A 480 -15.97 8.65 20.56
CA ILE A 480 -15.65 8.49 19.13
C ILE A 480 -16.89 7.98 18.43
N PHE A 481 -17.21 8.57 17.27
CA PHE A 481 -18.27 8.12 16.37
C PHE A 481 -17.68 7.99 14.98
N SER A 482 -17.99 6.88 14.31
CA SER A 482 -17.54 6.58 12.96
C SER A 482 -18.70 6.14 12.10
N TYR A 483 -18.84 6.75 10.94
CA TYR A 483 -19.68 6.27 9.85
C TYR A 483 -18.79 5.89 8.68
N TRP A 484 -18.90 4.66 8.21
CA TRP A 484 -18.17 4.14 7.07
C TRP A 484 -19.15 3.53 6.07
N THR A 485 -18.97 3.80 4.80
CA THR A 485 -19.72 3.15 3.72
C THR A 485 -18.80 2.77 2.59
N SER A 486 -19.05 1.60 2.02
CA SER A 486 -18.38 1.09 0.83
C SER A 486 -19.42 0.66 -0.18
N GLN A 487 -19.30 1.13 -1.40
CA GLN A 487 -20.03 0.64 -2.54
C GLN A 487 -19.05 0.03 -3.53
N ASN A 488 -19.26 -1.24 -3.83
CA ASN A 488 -18.50 -1.98 -4.83
C ASN A 488 -19.43 -2.37 -5.98
N LYS A 489 -19.05 -2.00 -7.19
CA LYS A 489 -19.77 -2.33 -8.42
C LYS A 489 -18.84 -3.10 -9.35
N VAL A 490 -19.23 -4.31 -9.70
CA VAL A 490 -18.56 -5.13 -10.71
C VAL A 490 -19.47 -5.21 -11.93
N ASN A 491 -18.94 -4.82 -13.08
CA ASN A 491 -19.53 -5.07 -14.37
C ASN A 491 -18.61 -6.03 -15.11
N ASN A 492 -19.08 -7.24 -15.33
CA ASN A 492 -18.32 -8.31 -15.97
C ASN A 492 -19.03 -8.71 -17.25
N LEU A 493 -18.34 -8.66 -18.38
CA LEU A 493 -18.76 -9.22 -19.64
C LEU A 493 -17.70 -10.20 -20.11
N GLU A 494 -17.99 -11.47 -20.00
CA GLU A 494 -17.18 -12.57 -20.50
C GLU A 494 -17.62 -12.87 -21.94
N LYS A 495 -16.71 -12.70 -22.89
CA LYS A 495 -16.95 -13.02 -24.29
C LYS A 495 -16.33 -14.37 -24.64
N GLY A 496 -17.08 -15.18 -25.31
CA GLY A 496 -16.49 -16.34 -25.96
C GLY A 496 -15.75 -15.94 -27.25
N TRP A 497 -14.77 -16.73 -27.62
CA TRP A 497 -13.99 -16.55 -28.87
C TRP A 497 -13.88 -17.82 -29.65
N LYS A 498 -13.40 -17.71 -30.91
CA LYS A 498 -13.11 -18.85 -31.79
C LYS A 498 -11.63 -19.07 -31.90
N GLU A 499 -11.21 -20.34 -31.90
CA GLU A 499 -9.86 -20.77 -32.21
C GLU A 499 -9.86 -21.54 -33.52
N TYR A 500 -8.79 -21.37 -34.27
CA TYR A 500 -8.70 -21.83 -35.63
C TYR A 500 -7.48 -22.72 -35.84
N THR A 501 -7.60 -23.63 -36.81
CA THR A 501 -6.47 -24.27 -37.49
C THR A 501 -6.46 -23.78 -38.96
N TYR A 502 -5.27 -23.69 -39.55
CA TYR A 502 -5.14 -23.29 -40.92
C TYR A 502 -4.94 -24.52 -41.79
N ASP A 503 -5.85 -24.74 -42.75
CA ASP A 503 -5.71 -25.75 -43.80
C ASP A 503 -5.02 -25.10 -45.02
N ARG A 504 -3.77 -25.44 -45.21
CA ARG A 504 -2.98 -24.88 -46.30
C ARG A 504 -3.42 -25.39 -47.68
N ALA A 505 -3.92 -26.63 -47.79
CA ALA A 505 -4.32 -27.19 -49.05
C ALA A 505 -5.56 -26.50 -49.60
N ALA A 506 -6.46 -26.11 -48.72
CA ALA A 506 -7.67 -25.35 -49.05
C ALA A 506 -7.47 -23.83 -48.99
N ASP A 507 -6.37 -23.35 -48.42
CA ASP A 507 -6.13 -21.93 -48.05
C ASP A 507 -7.25 -21.35 -47.18
N GLU A 508 -7.69 -22.14 -46.20
CA GLU A 508 -8.82 -21.79 -45.32
C GLU A 508 -8.48 -21.88 -43.83
N TYR A 509 -9.12 -21.01 -43.04
CA TYR A 509 -9.10 -21.05 -41.59
C TYR A 509 -10.31 -21.82 -41.07
N ILE A 510 -10.09 -23.01 -40.54
CA ILE A 510 -11.12 -23.89 -40.02
C ILE A 510 -11.32 -23.64 -38.53
N VAL A 511 -12.56 -23.42 -38.10
CA VAL A 511 -12.89 -23.32 -36.67
C VAL A 511 -12.62 -24.68 -36.01
N ALA A 512 -11.59 -24.71 -35.15
CA ALA A 512 -11.23 -25.89 -34.40
C ALA A 512 -11.95 -25.94 -33.05
N TYR A 513 -12.19 -24.76 -32.46
CA TYR A 513 -12.88 -24.62 -31.20
C TYR A 513 -13.73 -23.35 -31.20
N ASP A 514 -15.00 -23.45 -30.87
CA ASP A 514 -15.94 -22.32 -30.81
C ASP A 514 -16.47 -22.12 -29.39
N LYS A 515 -15.97 -21.12 -28.70
CA LYS A 515 -16.47 -20.62 -27.42
C LYS A 515 -17.44 -19.44 -27.60
N SER A 516 -17.72 -19.01 -28.83
CA SER A 516 -18.53 -17.82 -29.07
C SER A 516 -20.05 -18.11 -29.09
N ALA A 517 -20.47 -19.33 -28.76
CA ALA A 517 -21.89 -19.66 -28.66
C ALA A 517 -22.57 -18.76 -27.60
N ALA A 518 -23.84 -18.42 -27.84
CA ALA A 518 -24.57 -17.48 -26.96
C ALA A 518 -24.64 -17.92 -25.49
N ASN A 519 -24.56 -19.23 -25.22
CA ASN A 519 -24.51 -19.78 -23.87
C ASN A 519 -23.11 -19.68 -23.21
N GLU A 520 -22.06 -19.34 -23.96
CA GLU A 520 -20.70 -19.15 -23.46
C GLU A 520 -20.40 -17.68 -23.17
N THR A 521 -21.21 -16.75 -23.69
CA THR A 521 -21.10 -15.34 -23.32
C THR A 521 -21.92 -15.08 -22.05
N TRP A 522 -21.28 -14.43 -21.11
CA TRP A 522 -21.82 -14.22 -19.79
C TRP A 522 -21.71 -12.76 -19.37
N MET A 523 -22.82 -12.19 -18.92
CA MET A 523 -22.82 -10.86 -18.32
C MET A 523 -23.19 -10.97 -16.85
N GLU A 524 -22.39 -10.38 -15.99
CA GLU A 524 -22.64 -10.30 -14.56
C GLU A 524 -22.54 -8.86 -14.09
N ARG A 525 -23.51 -8.45 -13.28
CA ARG A 525 -23.46 -7.21 -12.54
C ARG A 525 -23.63 -7.51 -11.06
N PHE A 526 -22.59 -7.19 -10.30
CA PHE A 526 -22.57 -7.37 -8.86
C PHE A 526 -22.46 -6.02 -8.18
N ASP A 527 -23.44 -5.64 -7.36
CA ASP A 527 -23.48 -4.40 -6.61
C ASP A 527 -23.53 -4.75 -5.11
N THR A 528 -22.50 -4.35 -4.38
CA THR A 528 -22.41 -4.55 -2.93
C THR A 528 -22.31 -3.21 -2.22
N THR A 529 -23.20 -3.00 -1.27
CA THR A 529 -23.17 -1.83 -0.39
C THR A 529 -23.01 -2.29 1.06
N ILE A 530 -22.02 -1.74 1.73
CA ILE A 530 -21.81 -1.94 3.17
C ILE A 530 -21.89 -0.58 3.85
N LYS A 531 -22.63 -0.51 4.94
CA LYS A 531 -22.69 0.67 5.82
C LYS A 531 -22.36 0.23 7.23
N GLU A 532 -21.47 0.93 7.89
CA GLU A 532 -21.06 0.64 9.26
C GLU A 532 -21.14 1.89 10.11
N PHE A 533 -21.77 1.77 11.26
CA PHE A 533 -21.84 2.81 12.27
C PHE A 533 -21.22 2.27 13.55
N SER A 534 -20.21 2.94 14.08
CA SER A 534 -19.52 2.56 15.29
C SER A 534 -19.48 3.74 16.27
N GLY A 535 -19.56 3.43 17.57
CA GLY A 535 -19.40 4.42 18.62
C GLY A 535 -18.63 3.85 19.79
N GLN A 536 -17.87 4.72 20.45
CA GLN A 536 -17.10 4.41 21.65
C GLN A 536 -17.27 5.52 22.68
N PHE A 537 -17.44 5.15 23.94
CA PHE A 537 -17.50 6.05 25.08
C PHE A 537 -16.53 5.54 26.13
N LEU A 538 -15.50 6.31 26.45
CA LEU A 538 -14.42 5.90 27.33
C LEU A 538 -14.24 6.90 28.46
N LEU A 539 -14.01 6.40 29.65
CA LEU A 539 -13.52 7.15 30.81
C LEU A 539 -12.10 6.69 31.11
N ASN A 540 -11.14 7.59 30.97
CA ASN A 540 -9.73 7.34 31.21
C ASN A 540 -9.31 8.05 32.49
N TYR A 541 -8.73 7.32 33.42
CA TYR A 541 -8.13 7.84 34.64
C TYR A 541 -6.62 7.66 34.62
N ASP A 542 -5.87 8.72 34.87
CA ASP A 542 -4.41 8.73 34.94
C ASP A 542 -3.96 9.73 35.99
N ASN A 543 -3.41 9.24 37.11
CA ASN A 543 -2.94 10.12 38.19
C ASN A 543 -1.80 9.50 38.97
N MET A 544 -0.89 10.39 39.44
CA MET A 544 0.24 10.07 40.29
C MET A 544 -0.09 10.43 41.76
N PHE A 545 0.16 9.49 42.66
CA PHE A 545 0.04 9.65 44.09
C PHE A 545 1.42 9.38 44.73
N GLY A 546 2.26 10.41 44.76
CA GLY A 546 3.66 10.26 45.15
C GLY A 546 4.41 9.35 44.18
N LYS A 547 4.85 8.18 44.63
CA LYS A 547 5.55 7.18 43.83
C LYS A 547 4.60 6.15 43.16
N HIS A 548 3.31 6.26 43.42
CA HIS A 548 2.27 5.35 42.92
C HIS A 548 1.58 5.96 41.71
N HIS A 549 1.65 5.32 40.58
CA HIS A 549 0.93 5.69 39.37
C HIS A 549 -0.27 4.76 39.17
N VAL A 550 -1.45 5.33 39.09
CA VAL A 550 -2.70 4.60 38.91
C VAL A 550 -3.34 5.01 37.60
N THR A 551 -3.61 4.02 36.73
CA THR A 551 -4.32 4.23 35.47
C THR A 551 -5.57 3.36 35.42
N GLY A 552 -6.59 3.82 34.72
CA GLY A 552 -7.82 3.05 34.51
C GLY A 552 -8.51 3.46 33.23
N VAL A 553 -9.17 2.49 32.59
CA VAL A 553 -10.08 2.71 31.46
C VAL A 553 -11.35 1.94 31.73
N GLY A 554 -12.48 2.61 31.62
CA GLY A 554 -13.80 1.98 31.58
C GLY A 554 -14.56 2.51 30.38
N GLY A 555 -15.19 1.62 29.60
CA GLY A 555 -15.85 2.08 28.39
C GLY A 555 -16.88 1.14 27.81
N PHE A 556 -17.62 1.70 26.88
CA PHE A 556 -18.64 1.01 26.10
C PHE A 556 -18.39 1.26 24.62
N GLU A 557 -18.48 0.21 23.82
CA GLU A 557 -18.35 0.26 22.37
C GLU A 557 -19.56 -0.42 21.73
N PHE A 558 -19.95 0.08 20.56
CA PHE A 558 -20.92 -0.61 19.72
C PHE A 558 -20.56 -0.44 18.24
N THR A 559 -20.93 -1.44 17.45
CA THR A 559 -20.83 -1.41 15.99
C THR A 559 -22.09 -2.03 15.40
N LYS A 560 -22.65 -1.37 14.39
CA LYS A 560 -23.73 -1.91 13.55
C LYS A 560 -23.27 -1.88 12.11
N ARG A 561 -23.30 -3.03 11.43
CA ARG A 561 -22.92 -3.20 10.03
C ARG A 561 -24.11 -3.74 9.24
N ASP A 562 -24.53 -3.00 8.23
CA ASP A 562 -25.55 -3.39 7.26
C ASP A 562 -24.83 -3.77 5.95
N TYR A 563 -25.01 -4.99 5.53
CA TYR A 563 -24.51 -5.55 4.26
C TYR A 563 -25.69 -5.78 3.33
N HIS A 564 -25.55 -5.36 2.09
CA HIS A 564 -26.51 -5.60 1.01
C HIS A 564 -25.76 -5.90 -0.27
N SER A 565 -26.11 -7.00 -0.95
CA SER A 565 -25.57 -7.32 -2.28
C SER A 565 -26.67 -7.75 -3.21
N LEU A 566 -26.59 -7.28 -4.44
CA LEU A 566 -27.42 -7.68 -5.58
C LEU A 566 -26.50 -8.21 -6.66
N ASN A 567 -26.76 -9.43 -7.12
CA ASN A 567 -26.09 -10.02 -8.28
C ASN A 567 -27.13 -10.32 -9.37
N VAL A 568 -26.85 -9.88 -10.57
CA VAL A 568 -27.64 -10.17 -11.77
C VAL A 568 -26.74 -10.76 -12.81
N GLN A 569 -27.08 -11.94 -13.30
CA GLN A 569 -26.35 -12.69 -14.30
C GLN A 569 -27.26 -13.02 -15.47
N GLN A 570 -26.73 -12.94 -16.70
CA GLN A 570 -27.47 -13.29 -17.91
C GLN A 570 -26.52 -13.78 -19.01
N HIS A 571 -27.10 -14.53 -19.99
CA HIS A 571 -26.48 -14.79 -21.27
C HIS A 571 -27.03 -13.77 -22.27
N PRO A 572 -26.27 -12.74 -22.69
CA PRO A 572 -26.76 -11.76 -23.64
C PRO A 572 -26.96 -12.39 -25.01
N VAL A 573 -28.05 -12.02 -25.69
CA VAL A 573 -28.37 -12.48 -27.05
C VAL A 573 -27.44 -11.84 -28.08
N GLU A 574 -26.98 -10.62 -27.79
CA GLU A 574 -26.03 -9.84 -28.60
C GLU A 574 -24.88 -9.35 -27.73
N ASN A 575 -23.64 -9.49 -28.21
CA ASN A 575 -22.42 -9.25 -27.45
C ASN A 575 -22.01 -7.77 -27.37
N GLU A 576 -22.84 -6.82 -27.76
CA GLU A 576 -22.41 -5.45 -28.02
C GLU A 576 -22.55 -4.50 -26.84
N PHE A 577 -23.39 -4.79 -25.84
CA PHE A 577 -23.72 -3.84 -24.77
C PHE A 577 -23.34 -4.35 -23.37
N ILE A 578 -22.18 -3.95 -22.90
CA ILE A 578 -21.70 -4.26 -21.55
C ILE A 578 -22.50 -3.54 -20.43
N ASP A 579 -23.21 -2.47 -20.78
CA ASP A 579 -23.83 -1.58 -19.81
C ASP A 579 -25.32 -1.83 -19.57
N LEU A 580 -25.95 -2.71 -20.36
CA LEU A 580 -27.38 -2.98 -20.28
C LEU A 580 -27.67 -4.44 -19.97
N ILE A 581 -28.40 -4.67 -18.88
CA ILE A 581 -29.03 -5.96 -18.61
C ILE A 581 -30.38 -5.97 -19.31
N SER A 582 -30.55 -6.83 -20.32
CA SER A 582 -31.83 -7.02 -20.98
C SER A 582 -32.75 -7.92 -20.15
N THR A 583 -34.05 -7.70 -20.25
CA THR A 583 -35.05 -8.61 -19.66
C THR A 583 -35.25 -9.77 -20.60
N ASN A 584 -34.69 -10.94 -20.28
CA ASN A 584 -35.04 -12.21 -20.91
C ASN A 584 -35.32 -13.26 -19.83
N ASP A 585 -35.90 -14.37 -20.21
CA ASP A 585 -36.37 -15.41 -19.27
C ASP A 585 -35.25 -16.18 -18.56
N ASN A 586 -33.98 -15.92 -18.90
CA ASN A 586 -32.80 -16.61 -18.35
C ASN A 586 -31.95 -15.80 -17.39
N ASN A 587 -32.49 -14.71 -16.85
CA ASN A 587 -31.75 -13.90 -15.87
C ASN A 587 -31.72 -14.62 -14.52
N LEU A 588 -30.52 -14.79 -13.95
CA LEU A 588 -30.32 -15.22 -12.60
C LEU A 588 -30.14 -13.99 -11.71
N VAL A 589 -31.04 -13.84 -10.75
CA VAL A 589 -30.98 -12.73 -9.80
C VAL A 589 -30.84 -13.30 -8.39
N SER A 590 -29.83 -12.81 -7.66
CA SER A 590 -29.68 -13.13 -6.25
C SER A 590 -29.47 -11.85 -5.43
N GLU A 591 -30.16 -11.75 -4.31
CA GLU A 591 -30.04 -10.65 -3.38
C GLU A 591 -29.77 -11.19 -1.99
N ASN A 592 -28.83 -10.57 -1.28
CA ASN A 592 -28.50 -10.93 0.08
C ASN A 592 -28.42 -9.67 0.95
N LYS A 593 -29.01 -9.79 2.15
CA LYS A 593 -28.98 -8.74 3.16
C LYS A 593 -28.63 -9.32 4.52
N ALA A 594 -27.65 -8.74 5.18
CA ALA A 594 -27.25 -9.15 6.52
C ALA A 594 -27.01 -7.92 7.39
N ILE A 595 -27.47 -8.00 8.63
CA ILE A 595 -27.25 -6.97 9.65
C ILE A 595 -26.53 -7.65 10.81
N THR A 596 -25.37 -7.10 11.17
CA THR A 596 -24.62 -7.53 12.34
C THR A 596 -24.46 -6.38 13.31
N SER A 597 -24.61 -6.67 14.61
CA SER A 597 -24.41 -5.68 15.66
C SER A 597 -23.59 -6.29 16.78
N THR A 598 -22.67 -5.51 17.34
CA THR A 598 -21.90 -5.88 18.51
C THR A 598 -21.97 -4.76 19.54
N ALA A 599 -21.98 -5.11 20.82
CA ALA A 599 -21.90 -4.15 21.91
C ALA A 599 -20.98 -4.75 22.98
N SER A 600 -20.04 -3.94 23.47
CA SER A 600 -18.98 -4.43 24.34
C SER A 600 -18.70 -3.46 25.49
N TRP A 601 -18.42 -4.02 26.65
CA TRP A 601 -17.87 -3.29 27.79
C TRP A 601 -16.37 -3.60 27.93
N VAL A 602 -15.57 -2.56 28.10
CA VAL A 602 -14.10 -2.68 28.23
C VAL A 602 -13.65 -2.07 29.54
N PHE A 603 -12.74 -2.77 30.22
CA PHE A 603 -12.16 -2.34 31.48
C PHE A 603 -10.66 -2.62 31.49
N ARG A 604 -9.90 -1.68 32.01
CA ARG A 604 -8.47 -1.84 32.29
C ARG A 604 -8.13 -1.11 33.58
N ALA A 605 -7.30 -1.72 34.40
CA ALA A 605 -6.71 -1.10 35.58
C ALA A 605 -5.19 -1.31 35.54
N GLY A 606 -4.43 -0.25 35.69
CA GLY A 606 -2.99 -0.26 35.73
C GLY A 606 -2.48 0.34 37.03
N TYR A 607 -1.47 -0.27 37.60
CA TYR A 607 -0.75 0.22 38.75
C TYR A 607 0.74 0.09 38.51
N ASP A 608 1.49 1.13 38.88
CA ASP A 608 2.93 1.22 38.75
C ASP A 608 3.52 1.86 39.98
N TYR A 609 4.57 1.26 40.53
CA TYR A 609 5.37 1.83 41.62
C TYR A 609 6.79 2.09 41.14
N GLU A 610 7.16 3.37 41.03
CA GLU A 610 8.48 3.86 40.61
C GLU A 610 9.00 3.27 39.28
N ASN A 611 8.13 2.91 38.33
CA ASN A 611 8.44 2.17 37.09
C ASN A 611 9.19 0.83 37.32
N ARG A 612 9.12 0.27 38.55
CA ARG A 612 9.78 -0.99 38.90
C ARG A 612 8.83 -2.15 39.04
N TYR A 613 7.64 -1.90 39.58
CA TYR A 613 6.59 -2.93 39.75
C TYR A 613 5.35 -2.49 38.98
N ILE A 614 5.05 -3.19 37.90
CA ILE A 614 3.95 -2.84 37.00
C ILE A 614 2.92 -3.97 37.03
N LEU A 615 1.65 -3.61 37.25
CA LEU A 615 0.50 -4.53 37.18
C LEU A 615 -0.52 -3.96 36.19
N ASP A 616 -0.91 -4.74 35.21
CA ASP A 616 -1.97 -4.43 34.25
C ASP A 616 -3.04 -5.52 34.28
N LEU A 617 -4.29 -5.14 34.52
CA LEU A 617 -5.46 -6.00 34.46
C LEU A 617 -6.40 -5.50 33.37
N SER A 618 -6.85 -6.39 32.50
CA SER A 618 -7.80 -6.06 31.44
C SER A 618 -8.95 -7.05 31.43
N ALA A 619 -10.16 -6.57 31.21
CA ALA A 619 -11.36 -7.37 31.04
C ALA A 619 -12.21 -6.78 29.92
N ARG A 620 -12.87 -7.65 29.17
CA ARG A 620 -13.84 -7.26 28.14
C ARG A 620 -15.02 -8.22 28.16
N TYR A 621 -16.20 -7.67 27.96
CA TYR A 621 -17.45 -8.40 27.80
C TYR A 621 -18.10 -7.97 26.49
N ASP A 622 -18.26 -8.91 25.56
CA ASP A 622 -18.85 -8.72 24.22
C ASP A 622 -20.24 -9.34 24.14
#